data_99a4e8bcbbf23efc3d74146d82cf10c8
#
_entry.id   99a4e8bcbbf23efc3d74146d82cf10c8
#
_cell.length_a   1.000
_cell.length_b   1.000
_cell.length_c   1.000
_cell.angle_alpha   90.00
_cell.angle_beta   90.00
_cell.angle_gamma   90.00
#
_symmetry.space_group_name_H-M   'P 1'
#
loop_
_entity.id
_entity.type
_entity.pdbx_description
1 polymer ?
#
loop_
_entity_poly.entity_id
_entity_poly.type
_entity_poly.pdbx_seq_one_letter_code
_entity_poly.pdbx_strand_id
1 'polypeptide(L)'
;MLLIPAIDLKDGHCVRLKQGDMKASTTFGEDPAQMARRWVDAGARRLHLVDLNGAFAGKPVNEAAIKAILAEVGDEIPVQLGGGIRDLDTIERYLDDGLSFIIIGTAAVKNPGFLRDACSAFGGHIIVGLDAKDGKVATDGWSKLTGHEVIDLAQKFQDHGVEGVIYTDIGRDGMLSGICLLYTSPSPRD
;
A
#
# COMPACT_ATOMS: atom_id res chain seq x y z
N MET A 1 -11.29 -3.56 15.65
CA MET A 1 -10.89 -3.47 14.23
C MET A 1 -10.56 -2.01 13.91
N LEU A 2 -9.44 -1.73 13.23
CA LEU A 2 -9.08 -0.40 12.77
C LEU A 2 -9.49 -0.27 11.29
N LEU A 3 -10.31 0.73 10.96
CA LEU A 3 -10.60 1.09 9.57
C LEU A 3 -9.54 2.06 9.07
N ILE A 4 -8.92 1.75 7.94
CA ILE A 4 -7.87 2.55 7.32
C ILE A 4 -8.37 2.99 5.94
N PRO A 5 -8.87 4.22 5.78
CA PRO A 5 -9.27 4.73 4.48
C PRO A 5 -8.06 4.78 3.53
N ALA A 6 -8.31 4.48 2.25
CA ALA A 6 -7.30 4.53 1.20
C ALA A 6 -7.52 5.72 0.28
N ILE A 7 -6.43 6.36 -0.14
CA ILE A 7 -6.37 7.39 -1.17
C ILE A 7 -5.43 6.92 -2.27
N ASP A 8 -5.99 6.60 -3.42
CA ASP A 8 -5.23 6.25 -4.62
C ASP A 8 -4.86 7.54 -5.37
N LEU A 9 -3.56 7.73 -5.62
CA LEU A 9 -3.01 8.91 -6.29
C LEU A 9 -2.62 8.56 -7.74
N LYS A 10 -3.19 9.32 -8.68
CA LYS A 10 -2.84 9.23 -10.10
C LYS A 10 -2.80 10.62 -10.70
N ASP A 11 -1.67 10.97 -11.32
CA ASP A 11 -1.45 12.26 -11.98
C ASP A 11 -1.76 13.45 -11.05
N GLY A 12 -1.44 13.33 -9.76
CA GLY A 12 -1.67 14.34 -8.74
C GLY A 12 -3.08 14.39 -8.16
N HIS A 13 -4.00 13.54 -8.61
CA HIS A 13 -5.41 13.53 -8.18
C HIS A 13 -5.80 12.28 -7.40
N CYS A 14 -6.87 12.38 -6.61
CA CYS A 14 -7.48 11.22 -5.94
C CYS A 14 -8.38 10.48 -6.92
N VAL A 15 -8.10 9.20 -7.14
CA VAL A 15 -8.84 8.36 -8.08
C VAL A 15 -9.32 7.07 -7.45
N ARG A 16 -10.17 6.35 -8.17
CA ARG A 16 -10.50 4.96 -7.92
C ARG A 16 -10.37 4.19 -9.22
N LEU A 17 -9.67 3.07 -9.17
CA LEU A 17 -9.58 2.14 -10.29
C LEU A 17 -10.64 1.04 -10.15
N LYS A 18 -11.04 0.46 -11.28
CA LYS A 18 -11.82 -0.78 -11.32
C LYS A 18 -10.86 -1.92 -11.62
N GLN A 19 -10.69 -2.84 -10.65
CA GLN A 19 -9.76 -3.98 -10.75
C GLN A 19 -8.34 -3.59 -11.21
N GLY A 20 -7.84 -2.44 -10.73
CA GLY A 20 -6.49 -1.95 -11.05
C GLY A 20 -6.30 -1.40 -12.47
N ASP A 21 -7.35 -1.31 -13.29
CA ASP A 21 -7.22 -0.78 -14.65
C ASP A 21 -7.01 0.73 -14.64
N MET A 22 -5.79 1.17 -14.99
CA MET A 22 -5.41 2.59 -15.07
C MET A 22 -6.26 3.39 -16.08
N LYS A 23 -6.87 2.73 -17.07
CA LYS A 23 -7.74 3.39 -18.05
C LYS A 23 -9.18 3.53 -17.54
N ALA A 24 -9.59 2.69 -16.59
CA ALA A 24 -10.89 2.71 -15.95
C ALA A 24 -10.83 3.44 -14.60
N SER A 25 -10.23 4.65 -14.58
CA SER A 25 -10.13 5.50 -13.40
C SER A 25 -11.27 6.52 -13.33
N THR A 26 -11.81 6.70 -12.12
CA THR A 26 -12.75 7.78 -11.79
C THR A 26 -12.06 8.73 -10.82
N THR A 27 -12.02 10.02 -11.12
CA THR A 27 -11.50 11.06 -10.22
C THR A 27 -12.55 11.41 -9.18
N PHE A 28 -12.18 11.32 -7.89
CA PHE A 28 -13.05 11.65 -6.75
C PHE A 28 -12.69 12.97 -6.07
N GLY A 29 -11.49 13.48 -6.33
CA GLY A 29 -11.02 14.74 -5.78
C GLY A 29 -9.79 15.23 -6.50
N GLU A 30 -9.76 16.54 -6.74
CA GLU A 30 -8.63 17.23 -7.40
C GLU A 30 -7.57 17.65 -6.37
N ASP A 31 -7.95 17.76 -5.09
CA ASP A 31 -7.09 18.14 -3.97
C ASP A 31 -6.87 16.97 -3.00
N PRO A 32 -5.71 16.29 -3.05
CA PRO A 32 -5.40 15.18 -2.15
C PRO A 32 -5.32 15.56 -0.66
N ALA A 33 -4.85 16.77 -0.35
CA ALA A 33 -4.76 17.23 1.04
C ALA A 33 -6.17 17.42 1.64
N GLN A 34 -7.08 18.03 0.90
CA GLN A 34 -8.47 18.18 1.32
C GLN A 34 -9.17 16.82 1.48
N MET A 35 -8.87 15.84 0.61
CA MET A 35 -9.40 14.48 0.75
C MET A 35 -8.89 13.82 2.03
N ALA A 36 -7.61 13.97 2.35
CA ALA A 36 -7.02 13.45 3.58
C ALA A 36 -7.68 14.09 4.83
N ARG A 37 -7.85 15.41 4.84
CA ARG A 37 -8.54 16.14 5.90
C ARG A 37 -9.96 15.59 6.11
N ARG A 38 -10.70 15.40 5.04
CA ARG A 38 -12.05 14.81 5.11
C ARG A 38 -12.09 13.46 5.81
N TRP A 39 -11.09 12.59 5.58
CA TRP A 39 -11.03 11.30 6.24
C TRP A 39 -10.69 11.43 7.73
N VAL A 40 -9.78 12.34 8.09
CA VAL A 40 -9.45 12.62 9.50
C VAL A 40 -10.68 13.16 10.23
N ASP A 41 -11.39 14.13 9.66
CA ASP A 41 -12.61 14.70 10.21
C ASP A 41 -13.73 13.65 10.37
N ALA A 42 -13.75 12.64 9.49
CA ALA A 42 -14.65 11.49 9.59
C ALA A 42 -14.21 10.44 10.64
N GLY A 43 -13.08 10.67 11.35
CA GLY A 43 -12.61 9.82 12.42
C GLY A 43 -11.59 8.77 12.01
N ALA A 44 -10.93 8.90 10.86
CA ALA A 44 -9.81 8.05 10.49
C ALA A 44 -8.67 8.18 11.51
N ARG A 45 -8.05 7.05 11.85
CA ARG A 45 -6.93 6.98 12.81
C ARG A 45 -5.63 6.50 12.16
N ARG A 46 -5.66 6.24 10.87
CA ARG A 46 -4.54 5.94 9.97
C ARG A 46 -5.01 6.19 8.54
N LEU A 47 -4.15 6.65 7.66
CA LEU A 47 -4.40 6.75 6.21
C LEU A 47 -3.49 5.81 5.42
N HIS A 48 -4.03 5.24 4.35
CA HIS A 48 -3.30 4.46 3.37
C HIS A 48 -3.24 5.22 2.05
N LEU A 49 -2.03 5.47 1.56
CA LEU A 49 -1.79 6.13 0.28
C LEU A 49 -1.21 5.13 -0.73
N VAL A 50 -1.65 5.22 -1.97
CA VAL A 50 -1.08 4.45 -3.08
C VAL A 50 -0.64 5.39 -4.18
N ASP A 51 0.65 5.43 -4.48
CA ASP A 51 1.19 6.07 -5.70
C ASP A 51 1.00 5.12 -6.88
N LEU A 52 -0.14 5.22 -7.57
CA LEU A 52 -0.46 4.35 -8.70
C LEU A 52 0.52 4.52 -9.86
N ASN A 53 0.89 5.76 -10.21
CA ASN A 53 1.90 6.01 -11.23
C ASN A 53 3.24 5.41 -10.82
N GLY A 54 3.61 5.55 -9.54
CA GLY A 54 4.84 4.98 -8.99
C GLY A 54 4.86 3.47 -9.04
N ALA A 55 3.75 2.80 -8.75
CA ALA A 55 3.63 1.34 -8.81
C ALA A 55 3.98 0.80 -10.22
N PHE A 56 3.53 1.48 -11.28
CA PHE A 56 3.83 1.12 -12.66
C PHE A 56 5.24 1.57 -13.10
N ALA A 57 5.64 2.81 -12.75
CA ALA A 57 6.94 3.35 -13.11
C ALA A 57 8.12 2.71 -12.36
N GLY A 58 7.84 2.12 -11.18
CA GLY A 58 8.85 1.54 -10.31
C GLY A 58 9.73 2.56 -9.60
N LYS A 59 9.24 3.78 -9.45
CA LYS A 59 9.85 4.89 -8.74
C LYS A 59 8.75 5.87 -8.31
N PRO A 60 8.98 6.71 -7.27
CA PRO A 60 8.03 7.74 -6.87
C PRO A 60 7.61 8.67 -8.01
N VAL A 61 6.32 9.02 -8.08
CA VAL A 61 5.79 9.93 -9.10
C VAL A 61 4.91 11.02 -8.47
N ASN A 62 4.03 10.68 -7.53
CA ASN A 62 3.07 11.62 -6.92
C ASN A 62 3.62 12.30 -5.64
N GLU A 63 4.93 12.55 -5.54
CA GLU A 63 5.57 13.08 -4.32
C GLU A 63 4.97 14.41 -3.85
N ALA A 64 4.62 15.31 -4.77
CA ALA A 64 4.02 16.60 -4.41
C ALA A 64 2.66 16.43 -3.71
N ALA A 65 1.82 15.52 -4.20
CA ALA A 65 0.54 15.19 -3.57
C ALA A 65 0.73 14.54 -2.20
N ILE A 66 1.69 13.62 -2.08
CA ILE A 66 2.02 12.96 -0.81
C ILE A 66 2.49 13.98 0.22
N LYS A 67 3.39 14.90 -0.14
CA LYS A 67 3.87 15.97 0.74
C LYS A 67 2.74 16.92 1.17
N ALA A 68 1.81 17.25 0.27
CA ALA A 68 0.65 18.06 0.62
C ALA A 68 -0.27 17.35 1.63
N ILE A 69 -0.48 16.04 1.50
CA ILE A 69 -1.23 15.23 2.47
C ILE A 69 -0.50 15.23 3.82
N LEU A 70 0.81 14.99 3.85
CA LEU A 70 1.59 14.95 5.08
C LEU A 70 1.59 16.30 5.80
N ALA A 71 1.72 17.40 5.08
CA ALA A 71 1.64 18.74 5.64
C ALA A 71 0.26 19.04 6.26
N GLU A 72 -0.81 18.44 5.72
CA GLU A 72 -2.17 18.66 6.20
C GLU A 72 -2.55 17.81 7.40
N VAL A 73 -2.15 16.53 7.44
CA VAL A 73 -2.63 15.56 8.43
C VAL A 73 -1.54 14.70 9.08
N GLY A 74 -0.29 14.80 8.65
CA GLY A 74 0.79 13.90 9.09
C GLY A 74 1.10 13.98 10.58
N ASP A 75 0.91 15.15 11.19
CA ASP A 75 1.10 15.35 12.64
C ASP A 75 -0.06 14.82 13.49
N GLU A 76 -1.22 14.51 12.88
CA GLU A 76 -2.41 14.09 13.60
C GLU A 76 -2.59 12.58 13.62
N ILE A 77 -2.32 11.91 12.51
CA ILE A 77 -2.51 10.46 12.37
C ILE A 77 -1.38 9.83 11.55
N PRO A 78 -1.02 8.57 11.82
CA PRO A 78 -0.08 7.83 11.00
C PRO A 78 -0.53 7.71 9.55
N VAL A 79 0.40 7.93 8.61
CA VAL A 79 0.19 7.78 7.18
C VAL A 79 1.12 6.69 6.64
N GLN A 80 0.58 5.78 5.84
CA GLN A 80 1.32 4.72 5.17
C GLN A 80 1.24 4.87 3.65
N LEU A 81 2.33 4.55 2.95
CA LEU A 81 2.45 4.72 1.50
C LEU A 81 2.95 3.45 0.82
N GLY A 82 2.28 3.05 -0.25
CA GLY A 82 2.74 2.07 -1.23
C GLY A 82 2.84 2.64 -2.63
N GLY A 83 3.58 1.95 -3.50
CA GLY A 83 3.74 2.30 -4.91
C GLY A 83 5.13 2.85 -5.26
N GLY A 84 5.86 2.13 -6.09
CA GLY A 84 7.13 2.58 -6.66
C GLY A 84 8.36 2.51 -5.77
N ILE A 85 8.28 1.98 -4.56
CA ILE A 85 9.38 1.95 -3.59
C ILE A 85 10.27 0.72 -3.85
N ARG A 86 11.54 0.94 -4.21
CA ARG A 86 12.47 -0.12 -4.65
C ARG A 86 13.90 0.01 -4.13
N ASP A 87 14.22 1.04 -3.36
CA ASP A 87 15.53 1.30 -2.78
C ASP A 87 15.43 1.91 -1.37
N LEU A 88 16.52 1.82 -0.60
CA LEU A 88 16.58 2.29 0.79
C LEU A 88 16.55 3.82 0.88
N ASP A 89 17.18 4.51 -0.07
CA ASP A 89 17.23 5.98 -0.08
C ASP A 89 15.82 6.58 -0.25
N THR A 90 14.98 5.93 -1.06
CA THR A 90 13.57 6.30 -1.21
C THR A 90 12.79 6.09 0.10
N ILE A 91 13.06 4.99 0.82
CA ILE A 91 12.44 4.72 2.12
C ILE A 91 12.83 5.78 3.13
N GLU A 92 14.14 6.03 3.30
CA GLU A 92 14.67 7.03 4.23
C GLU A 92 14.04 8.40 3.99
N ARG A 93 14.07 8.85 2.74
CA ARG A 93 13.49 10.15 2.36
C ARG A 93 12.00 10.27 2.68
N TYR A 94 11.22 9.23 2.45
CA TYR A 94 9.80 9.26 2.77
C TYR A 94 9.52 9.23 4.27
N LEU A 95 10.34 8.54 5.06
CA LEU A 95 10.24 8.56 6.52
C LEU A 95 10.64 9.94 7.06
N ASP A 96 11.69 10.56 6.51
CA ASP A 96 12.11 11.93 6.84
C ASP A 96 11.04 12.98 6.45
N ASP A 97 10.32 12.76 5.35
CA ASP A 97 9.18 13.59 4.93
C ASP A 97 7.94 13.44 5.87
N GLY A 98 7.95 12.47 6.82
CA GLY A 98 6.90 12.28 7.84
C GLY A 98 5.98 11.09 7.64
N LEU A 99 6.23 10.19 6.68
CA LEU A 99 5.50 8.92 6.59
C LEU A 99 5.79 8.04 7.80
N SER A 100 4.76 7.39 8.33
CA SER A 100 4.90 6.48 9.47
C SER A 100 5.25 5.06 9.02
N PHE A 101 4.75 4.64 7.86
CA PHE A 101 5.00 3.28 7.34
C PHE A 101 5.18 3.29 5.82
N ILE A 102 6.05 2.41 5.37
CA ILE A 102 6.38 2.19 3.96
C ILE A 102 5.92 0.79 3.56
N ILE A 103 5.17 0.70 2.46
CA ILE A 103 4.64 -0.56 1.96
C ILE A 103 5.47 -0.99 0.75
N ILE A 104 6.13 -2.15 0.88
CA ILE A 104 6.94 -2.75 -0.17
C ILE A 104 6.15 -3.91 -0.78
N GLY A 105 5.76 -3.80 -2.05
CA GLY A 105 5.03 -4.84 -2.78
C GLY A 105 5.96 -5.64 -3.69
N THR A 106 5.93 -5.35 -4.99
CA THR A 106 6.72 -6.06 -6.03
C THR A 106 8.18 -6.27 -5.67
N ALA A 107 8.83 -5.27 -5.04
CA ALA A 107 10.25 -5.35 -4.68
C ALA A 107 10.52 -6.42 -3.61
N ALA A 108 9.62 -6.63 -2.65
CA ALA A 108 9.75 -7.68 -1.64
C ALA A 108 9.74 -9.09 -2.26
N VAL A 109 8.92 -9.29 -3.29
CA VAL A 109 8.80 -10.57 -3.99
C VAL A 109 10.02 -10.82 -4.89
N LYS A 110 10.45 -9.80 -5.64
CA LYS A 110 11.55 -9.92 -6.60
C LYS A 110 12.93 -9.91 -5.97
N ASN A 111 13.09 -9.19 -4.87
CA ASN A 111 14.36 -9.03 -4.15
C ASN A 111 14.15 -9.16 -2.63
N PRO A 112 14.07 -10.39 -2.10
CA PRO A 112 13.92 -10.61 -0.65
C PRO A 112 15.10 -10.07 0.18
N GLY A 113 16.29 -9.90 -0.43
CA GLY A 113 17.45 -9.25 0.20
C GLY A 113 17.15 -7.79 0.53
N PHE A 114 16.59 -7.05 -0.42
CA PHE A 114 16.17 -5.66 -0.22
C PHE A 114 15.15 -5.53 0.93
N LEU A 115 14.17 -6.43 1.01
CA LEU A 115 13.20 -6.42 2.12
C LEU A 115 13.89 -6.59 3.48
N ARG A 116 14.83 -7.54 3.60
CA ARG A 116 15.61 -7.74 4.84
C ARG A 116 16.39 -6.50 5.23
N ASP A 117 17.08 -5.89 4.25
CA ASP A 117 17.88 -4.70 4.47
C ASP A 117 17.00 -3.54 4.92
N ALA A 118 15.81 -3.37 4.30
CA ALA A 118 14.82 -2.36 4.68
C ALA A 118 14.29 -2.60 6.11
N CYS A 119 13.94 -3.83 6.48
CA CYS A 119 13.50 -4.15 7.84
C CYS A 119 14.60 -3.94 8.87
N SER A 120 15.86 -4.20 8.51
CA SER A 120 17.01 -3.98 9.41
C SER A 120 17.31 -2.50 9.62
N ALA A 121 17.22 -1.70 8.54
CA ALA A 121 17.51 -0.27 8.60
C ALA A 121 16.36 0.55 9.20
N PHE A 122 15.11 0.16 8.92
CA PHE A 122 13.91 0.92 9.25
C PHE A 122 12.91 0.08 10.05
N GLY A 123 13.38 -0.62 11.09
CA GLY A 123 12.55 -1.48 11.95
C GLY A 123 11.33 -0.75 12.51
N GLY A 124 10.16 -1.42 12.47
CA GLY A 124 8.89 -0.83 12.90
C GLY A 124 8.17 0.05 11.86
N HIS A 125 8.77 0.27 10.67
CA HIS A 125 8.19 1.12 9.62
C HIS A 125 7.86 0.37 8.34
N ILE A 126 8.27 -0.89 8.19
CA ILE A 126 8.12 -1.64 6.93
C ILE A 126 6.92 -2.57 6.97
N ILE A 127 6.04 -2.39 6.01
CA ILE A 127 4.88 -3.25 5.75
C ILE A 127 5.08 -3.92 4.38
N VAL A 128 4.62 -5.15 4.21
CA VAL A 128 4.62 -5.82 2.90
C VAL A 128 3.23 -5.82 2.29
N GLY A 129 3.12 -5.43 1.01
CA GLY A 129 1.92 -5.57 0.20
C GLY A 129 1.97 -6.87 -0.63
N LEU A 130 0.97 -7.72 -0.47
CA LEU A 130 0.79 -8.94 -1.25
C LEU A 130 -0.55 -8.89 -1.97
N ASP A 131 -0.50 -8.59 -3.25
CA ASP A 131 -1.67 -8.61 -4.13
C ASP A 131 -1.75 -9.98 -4.80
N ALA A 132 -2.91 -10.64 -4.74
CA ALA A 132 -3.04 -11.99 -5.25
C ALA A 132 -4.33 -12.19 -6.07
N LYS A 133 -4.24 -13.10 -7.00
CA LYS A 133 -5.37 -13.62 -7.77
C LYS A 133 -5.38 -15.14 -7.65
N ASP A 134 -6.51 -15.69 -7.21
CA ASP A 134 -6.67 -17.14 -7.02
C ASP A 134 -5.53 -17.78 -6.18
N GLY A 135 -5.11 -17.06 -5.11
CA GLY A 135 -4.05 -17.49 -4.20
C GLY A 135 -2.62 -17.25 -4.68
N LYS A 136 -2.41 -16.88 -5.93
CA LYS A 136 -1.09 -16.59 -6.49
C LYS A 136 -0.76 -15.12 -6.44
N VAL A 137 0.44 -14.79 -5.98
CA VAL A 137 0.90 -13.41 -5.86
C VAL A 137 1.16 -12.80 -7.23
N ALA A 138 0.67 -11.57 -7.42
CA ALA A 138 0.93 -10.75 -8.59
C ALA A 138 1.95 -9.64 -8.30
N THR A 139 2.65 -9.21 -9.34
CA THR A 139 3.66 -8.15 -9.30
C THR A 139 3.48 -7.15 -10.45
N ASP A 140 4.26 -6.07 -10.43
CA ASP A 140 4.32 -5.07 -11.50
C ASP A 140 2.94 -4.45 -11.81
N GLY A 141 2.25 -3.93 -10.76
CA GLY A 141 0.92 -3.35 -10.92
C GLY A 141 -0.11 -4.38 -11.41
N TRP A 142 -0.02 -5.62 -10.89
CA TRP A 142 -0.88 -6.77 -11.20
C TRP A 142 -0.74 -7.33 -12.62
N SER A 143 0.22 -6.84 -13.40
CA SER A 143 0.42 -7.27 -14.78
C SER A 143 1.04 -8.65 -14.91
N LYS A 144 1.69 -9.14 -13.84
CA LYS A 144 2.42 -10.42 -13.85
C LYS A 144 2.02 -11.28 -12.66
N LEU A 145 1.37 -12.41 -12.94
CA LEU A 145 1.11 -13.44 -11.94
C LEU A 145 2.37 -14.27 -11.71
N THR A 146 2.73 -14.50 -10.45
CA THR A 146 3.88 -15.34 -10.07
C THR A 146 3.44 -16.78 -9.78
N GLY A 147 4.43 -17.68 -9.60
CA GLY A 147 4.15 -19.04 -9.11
C GLY A 147 4.02 -19.16 -7.59
N HIS A 148 4.20 -18.05 -6.84
CA HIS A 148 4.23 -18.08 -5.39
C HIS A 148 2.82 -18.04 -4.79
N GLU A 149 2.57 -18.93 -3.80
CA GLU A 149 1.38 -18.85 -2.96
C GLU A 149 1.51 -17.65 -2.00
N VAL A 150 0.40 -16.92 -1.81
CA VAL A 150 0.38 -15.75 -0.94
C VAL A 150 0.70 -16.11 0.52
N ILE A 151 0.22 -17.26 1.00
CA ILE A 151 0.43 -17.71 2.37
C ILE A 151 1.91 -18.00 2.62
N ASP A 152 2.57 -18.70 1.69
CA ASP A 152 3.99 -19.07 1.81
C ASP A 152 4.87 -17.81 1.87
N LEU A 153 4.58 -16.80 1.04
CA LEU A 153 5.32 -15.55 1.07
C LEU A 153 5.02 -14.73 2.34
N ALA A 154 3.77 -14.68 2.79
CA ALA A 154 3.42 -13.99 4.03
C ALA A 154 4.16 -14.56 5.23
N GLN A 155 4.20 -15.88 5.37
CA GLN A 155 4.95 -16.57 6.42
C GLN A 155 6.45 -16.28 6.35
N LYS A 156 7.03 -16.38 5.15
CA LYS A 156 8.45 -16.06 4.93
C LYS A 156 8.81 -14.62 5.29
N PHE A 157 7.94 -13.66 4.98
CA PHE A 157 8.20 -12.26 5.26
C PHE A 157 8.01 -11.89 6.73
N GLN A 158 7.18 -12.64 7.46
CA GLN A 158 7.03 -12.48 8.91
C GLN A 158 8.39 -12.63 9.62
N ASP A 159 9.23 -13.57 9.18
CA ASP A 159 10.55 -13.81 9.75
C ASP A 159 11.57 -12.69 9.48
N HIS A 160 11.26 -11.77 8.57
CA HIS A 160 12.10 -10.62 8.27
C HIS A 160 11.84 -9.40 9.18
N GLY A 161 10.85 -9.49 10.09
CA GLY A 161 10.52 -8.41 11.04
C GLY A 161 9.68 -7.29 10.42
N VAL A 162 8.81 -7.63 9.47
CA VAL A 162 7.83 -6.67 8.93
C VAL A 162 6.80 -6.29 10.00
N GLU A 163 6.35 -5.04 9.99
CA GLU A 163 5.32 -4.53 10.91
C GLU A 163 3.93 -5.10 10.61
N GLY A 164 3.70 -5.49 9.36
CA GLY A 164 2.45 -6.09 8.95
C GLY A 164 2.44 -6.52 7.49
N VAL A 165 1.34 -7.18 7.11
CA VAL A 165 1.07 -7.59 5.73
C VAL A 165 -0.26 -6.99 5.30
N ILE A 166 -0.28 -6.33 4.15
CA ILE A 166 -1.50 -5.91 3.46
C ILE A 166 -1.79 -6.93 2.38
N TYR A 167 -2.97 -7.52 2.43
CA TYR A 167 -3.44 -8.45 1.42
C TYR A 167 -4.51 -7.82 0.54
N THR A 168 -4.35 -7.92 -0.78
CA THR A 168 -5.35 -7.50 -1.77
C THR A 168 -5.80 -8.70 -2.62
N ASP A 169 -7.10 -8.98 -2.62
CA ASP A 169 -7.71 -9.89 -3.60
C ASP A 169 -8.05 -9.09 -4.87
N ILE A 170 -7.19 -9.23 -5.89
CA ILE A 170 -7.31 -8.48 -7.16
C ILE A 170 -8.68 -8.71 -7.82
N GLY A 171 -9.24 -9.91 -7.71
CA GLY A 171 -10.52 -10.26 -8.30
C GLY A 171 -11.71 -9.52 -7.67
N ARG A 172 -11.55 -9.04 -6.43
CA ARG A 172 -12.59 -8.35 -5.65
C ARG A 172 -12.34 -6.85 -5.49
N ASP A 173 -11.12 -6.40 -5.79
CA ASP A 173 -10.78 -4.99 -5.66
C ASP A 173 -11.67 -4.10 -6.53
N GLY A 174 -12.25 -3.07 -5.91
CA GLY A 174 -13.16 -2.14 -6.58
C GLY A 174 -14.53 -2.72 -6.97
N MET A 175 -14.84 -3.99 -6.68
CA MET A 175 -16.06 -4.67 -7.12
C MET A 175 -17.21 -4.62 -6.12
N LEU A 176 -16.97 -4.12 -4.89
CA LEU A 176 -17.97 -4.09 -3.78
C LEU A 176 -18.59 -5.46 -3.46
N SER A 177 -17.84 -6.53 -3.69
CA SER A 177 -18.29 -7.92 -3.47
C SER A 177 -17.92 -8.47 -2.09
N GLY A 178 -17.45 -7.61 -1.18
CA GLY A 178 -17.01 -7.97 0.16
C GLY A 178 -15.59 -8.49 0.22
N ILE A 179 -15.14 -8.89 1.41
CA ILE A 179 -13.81 -9.46 1.64
C ILE A 179 -13.72 -10.90 1.14
N CYS A 180 -12.51 -11.35 0.79
CA CYS A 180 -12.26 -12.74 0.45
C CYS A 180 -12.19 -13.59 1.71
N LEU A 181 -13.16 -14.48 1.90
CA LEU A 181 -13.23 -15.36 3.06
C LEU A 181 -12.29 -16.58 2.97
N LEU A 182 -11.71 -16.86 1.80
CA LEU A 182 -10.79 -17.99 1.62
C LEU A 182 -9.49 -17.84 2.42
N TYR A 183 -9.13 -16.61 2.79
CA TYR A 183 -7.88 -16.29 3.47
C TYR A 183 -8.09 -15.61 4.82
N THR A 184 -9.32 -15.53 5.30
CA THR A 184 -9.56 -15.06 6.67
C THR A 184 -9.25 -16.19 7.64
N SER A 185 -8.30 -15.97 8.54
CA SER A 185 -8.16 -16.84 9.71
C SER A 185 -9.43 -16.79 10.54
N PRO A 186 -9.87 -17.92 11.13
CA PRO A 186 -10.94 -17.89 12.12
C PRO A 186 -10.59 -16.87 13.21
N SER A 187 -11.55 -16.03 13.58
CA SER A 187 -11.38 -15.13 14.70
C SER A 187 -11.13 -15.97 15.97
N PRO A 188 -10.20 -15.58 16.85
CA PRO A 188 -10.05 -16.26 18.14
C PRO A 188 -11.31 -16.21 19.02
N ARG A 189 -12.38 -15.60 18.55
CA ARG A 189 -13.68 -15.46 19.23
C ARG A 189 -14.80 -16.30 18.61
N ASP A 190 -14.53 -17.04 17.52
CA ASP A 190 -15.50 -17.93 16.88
C ASP A 190 -15.44 -19.33 17.48
#